data_c4966bf07c2f80b525014d76e0255347
#
_entry.id   c4966bf07c2f80b525014d76e0255347
#
_cell.length_a   1.000
_cell.length_b   1.000
_cell.length_c   1.000
_cell.angle_alpha   90.00
_cell.angle_beta   90.00
_cell.angle_gamma   90.00
#
_symmetry.space_group_name_H-M   'P 1'
#
loop_
_entity.id
_entity.type
_entity.pdbx_description
1 polymer ?
#
loop_
_entity_poly.entity_id
_entity_poly.type
_entity_poly.pdbx_seq_one_letter_code
_entity_poly.pdbx_strand_id
1 'polypeptide(L)'
;MKQLLKNLVLTAGTISEHITEAPSVLFLQILRKLPSKVVRPVARRLTALAPASSHPLFLLASHAAGDSTGLDRRFTDAAKNGVGRERARNAAEVAIAAGLPEWADVFLPLAAGATRTAATLARRKWYDGDMSGAVVVLADERGSMAKQRQRLESEVRVFQGWKPSLPATPTTPQARKVLHLLTNSVPHTGSGYARRSHSILTAQQAEGWETLAVTRLGYPVQIGSLTARERDVVDGVRYERLLPARMATSMDGRLQQQAEGVLRIARQFRPAVLHTTTHFVNGLVAREVAGALNIPWAYEVRGQLADTWASTRGEAARSTERYALFTEREADVMRSANLVVTLGESMKRNIVASGIDQNKVLICPNAVGGDYLDEPLDHADARRALGLDPDSLYIGTVSSLVDYEGLDDLVSAFALLAPRLRKLKLVLVGDGTAAPALQDQVRRLGLMDRTIFAGRVPPAQARLYHLSLDVFVVPRKDLAVTRAVTPLKPVEALASGRPVVASDLDALREIVHDGVNGKVANAEDPEGLAEVLHDLLSDADLRRRLGDAGRQEVLTTRTWQANARAYIRAYENLGV
;
A
#
# COMPACT_ATOMS: atom_id res chain seq x y z
N MET A 1 -13.66 29.51 -7.19
CA MET A 1 -12.74 29.89 -8.27
C MET A 1 -11.27 30.01 -7.78
N LYS A 2 -10.96 30.79 -6.73
CA LYS A 2 -9.58 30.94 -6.19
C LYS A 2 -8.91 29.58 -5.80
N GLN A 3 -9.63 28.67 -5.11
CA GLN A 3 -9.08 27.38 -4.71
C GLN A 3 -8.78 26.48 -5.91
N LEU A 4 -9.65 26.44 -6.92
CA LEU A 4 -9.41 25.66 -8.13
C LEU A 4 -8.16 26.15 -8.88
N LEU A 5 -7.99 27.47 -9.01
CA LEU A 5 -6.80 28.04 -9.63
C LEU A 5 -5.51 27.65 -8.86
N LYS A 6 -5.54 27.75 -7.54
CA LYS A 6 -4.45 27.31 -6.66
C LYS A 6 -4.09 25.82 -6.88
N ASN A 7 -5.11 24.96 -6.94
CA ASN A 7 -4.94 23.52 -7.17
C ASN A 7 -4.39 23.23 -8.58
N LEU A 8 -4.82 23.98 -9.60
CA LEU A 8 -4.28 23.87 -10.96
C LEU A 8 -2.79 24.25 -11.02
N VAL A 9 -2.39 25.32 -10.34
CA VAL A 9 -0.97 25.73 -10.26
C VAL A 9 -0.16 24.64 -9.55
N LEU A 10 -0.66 24.09 -8.45
CA LEU A 10 -0.01 23.01 -7.71
C LEU A 10 0.16 21.75 -8.57
N THR A 11 -0.88 21.41 -9.34
CA THR A 11 -0.86 20.27 -10.26
C THR A 11 0.12 20.49 -11.40
N ALA A 12 0.10 21.69 -12.01
CA ALA A 12 1.02 22.04 -13.09
C ALA A 12 2.48 21.96 -12.64
N GLY A 13 2.79 22.43 -11.42
CA GLY A 13 4.12 22.28 -10.82
C GLY A 13 4.54 20.81 -10.71
N THR A 14 3.67 19.96 -10.16
CA THR A 14 3.93 18.52 -10.01
C THR A 14 4.12 17.82 -11.36
N ILE A 15 3.27 18.13 -12.34
CA ILE A 15 3.36 17.56 -13.70
C ILE A 15 4.66 18.00 -14.39
N SER A 16 5.02 19.29 -14.29
CA SER A 16 6.25 19.83 -14.90
C SER A 16 7.50 19.15 -14.35
N GLU A 17 7.56 18.87 -13.05
CA GLU A 17 8.67 18.12 -12.45
C GLU A 17 8.78 16.72 -13.06
N HIS A 18 7.68 15.97 -13.11
CA HIS A 18 7.67 14.58 -13.62
C HIS A 18 7.94 14.51 -15.12
N ILE A 19 7.40 15.41 -15.94
CA ILE A 19 7.66 15.44 -17.39
C ILE A 19 9.15 15.68 -17.66
N THR A 20 9.75 16.60 -16.90
CA THR A 20 11.15 16.96 -17.11
C THR A 20 12.10 15.84 -16.70
N GLU A 21 11.74 15.04 -15.69
CA GLU A 21 12.67 14.10 -15.07
C GLU A 21 12.41 12.65 -15.46
N ALA A 22 11.17 12.20 -15.45
CA ALA A 22 10.81 10.79 -15.68
C ALA A 22 9.48 10.67 -16.46
N PRO A 23 9.42 11.06 -17.74
CA PRO A 23 8.18 11.07 -18.51
C PRO A 23 7.52 9.68 -18.61
N SER A 24 8.33 8.61 -18.72
CA SER A 24 7.82 7.22 -18.77
C SER A 24 7.12 6.83 -17.47
N VAL A 25 7.66 7.21 -16.32
CA VAL A 25 7.03 6.95 -15.01
C VAL A 25 5.71 7.72 -14.87
N LEU A 26 5.71 9.01 -15.26
CA LEU A 26 4.47 9.81 -15.23
C LEU A 26 3.39 9.19 -16.11
N PHE A 27 3.74 8.78 -17.32
CA PHE A 27 2.80 8.15 -18.25
C PHE A 27 2.19 6.87 -17.64
N LEU A 28 3.01 5.99 -17.07
CA LEU A 28 2.52 4.78 -16.41
C LEU A 28 1.66 5.09 -15.18
N GLN A 29 2.00 6.12 -14.41
CA GLN A 29 1.17 6.55 -13.26
C GLN A 29 -0.20 7.06 -13.69
N ILE A 30 -0.28 7.80 -14.79
CA ILE A 30 -1.57 8.26 -15.36
C ILE A 30 -2.39 7.06 -15.82
N LEU A 31 -1.79 6.13 -16.58
CA LEU A 31 -2.48 4.93 -17.06
C LEU A 31 -3.03 4.06 -15.92
N ARG A 32 -2.30 3.92 -14.82
CA ARG A 32 -2.76 3.18 -13.62
C ARG A 32 -3.99 3.78 -12.94
N LYS A 33 -4.29 5.07 -13.17
CA LYS A 33 -5.50 5.72 -12.65
C LYS A 33 -6.74 5.53 -13.52
N LEU A 34 -6.54 5.17 -14.77
CA LEU A 34 -7.64 4.91 -15.70
C LEU A 34 -8.16 3.47 -15.52
N PRO A 35 -9.46 3.22 -15.75
CA PRO A 35 -10.01 1.87 -15.66
C PRO A 35 -9.28 0.90 -16.61
N SER A 36 -8.83 -0.23 -16.09
CA SER A 36 -8.11 -1.25 -16.85
C SER A 36 -8.92 -1.75 -18.06
N LYS A 37 -10.26 -1.80 -17.91
CA LYS A 37 -11.20 -2.12 -19.01
C LYS A 37 -11.09 -1.17 -20.22
N VAL A 38 -10.61 0.04 -20.03
CA VAL A 38 -10.39 1.04 -21.10
C VAL A 38 -8.95 1.01 -21.58
N VAL A 39 -8.00 1.01 -20.66
CA VAL A 39 -6.56 1.10 -20.98
C VAL A 39 -6.08 -0.10 -21.78
N ARG A 40 -6.41 -1.32 -21.34
CA ARG A 40 -5.90 -2.56 -21.97
C ARG A 40 -6.33 -2.75 -23.43
N PRO A 41 -7.61 -2.60 -23.81
CA PRO A 41 -8.01 -2.71 -25.21
C PRO A 41 -7.34 -1.68 -26.11
N VAL A 42 -7.22 -0.43 -25.63
CA VAL A 42 -6.55 0.65 -26.37
C VAL A 42 -5.06 0.34 -26.53
N ALA A 43 -4.40 -0.06 -25.46
CA ALA A 43 -3.00 -0.43 -25.48
C ALA A 43 -2.72 -1.62 -26.41
N ARG A 44 -3.55 -2.66 -26.38
CA ARG A 44 -3.46 -3.82 -27.29
C ARG A 44 -3.64 -3.42 -28.76
N ARG A 45 -4.60 -2.54 -29.07
CA ARG A 45 -4.76 -2.02 -30.43
C ARG A 45 -3.54 -1.24 -30.88
N LEU A 46 -3.00 -0.40 -30.00
CA LEU A 46 -1.79 0.38 -30.28
C LEU A 46 -0.60 -0.54 -30.55
N THR A 47 -0.37 -1.56 -29.74
CA THR A 47 0.74 -2.52 -29.93
C THR A 47 0.60 -3.32 -31.23
N ALA A 48 -0.62 -3.60 -31.69
CA ALA A 48 -0.89 -4.30 -32.94
C ALA A 48 -0.53 -3.47 -34.19
N LEU A 49 -0.51 -2.13 -34.11
CA LEU A 49 -0.15 -1.26 -35.22
C LEU A 49 1.33 -1.36 -35.62
N ALA A 50 2.20 -1.71 -34.67
CA ALA A 50 3.63 -1.82 -34.92
C ALA A 50 4.26 -2.94 -34.05
N PRO A 51 4.04 -4.21 -34.41
CA PRO A 51 4.38 -5.37 -33.57
C PRO A 51 5.89 -5.50 -33.28
N ALA A 52 6.75 -5.03 -34.17
CA ALA A 52 8.21 -5.09 -34.00
C ALA A 52 8.85 -3.76 -33.55
N SER A 53 8.06 -2.72 -33.26
CA SER A 53 8.61 -1.41 -32.92
C SER A 53 9.14 -1.33 -31.50
N SER A 54 10.38 -0.87 -31.33
CA SER A 54 11.02 -0.52 -30.06
C SER A 54 10.84 0.96 -29.65
N HIS A 55 9.95 1.69 -30.34
CA HIS A 55 9.65 3.06 -29.95
C HIS A 55 9.02 3.10 -28.54
N PRO A 56 9.40 4.04 -27.64
CA PRO A 56 8.95 4.10 -26.25
C PRO A 56 7.44 3.99 -26.06
N LEU A 57 6.66 4.58 -26.97
CA LEU A 57 5.20 4.51 -26.93
C LEU A 57 4.68 3.07 -26.98
N PHE A 58 5.24 2.22 -27.85
CA PHE A 58 4.80 0.84 -28.01
C PHE A 58 5.33 -0.05 -26.87
N LEU A 59 6.52 0.23 -26.34
CA LEU A 59 7.05 -0.43 -25.14
C LEU A 59 6.13 -0.14 -23.92
N LEU A 60 5.80 1.12 -23.69
CA LEU A 60 4.87 1.54 -22.63
C LEU A 60 3.46 0.96 -22.83
N ALA A 61 2.99 0.89 -24.09
CA ALA A 61 1.70 0.29 -24.41
C ALA A 61 1.70 -1.22 -24.14
N SER A 62 2.77 -1.97 -24.50
CA SER A 62 2.88 -3.40 -24.18
C SER A 62 2.82 -3.64 -22.67
N HIS A 63 3.56 -2.84 -21.89
CA HIS A 63 3.49 -2.90 -20.43
C HIS A 63 2.07 -2.59 -19.91
N ALA A 64 1.43 -1.54 -20.41
CA ALA A 64 0.06 -1.15 -20.01
C ALA A 64 -1.02 -2.17 -20.42
N ALA A 65 -0.80 -2.91 -21.51
CA ALA A 65 -1.65 -4.00 -21.96
C ALA A 65 -1.53 -5.25 -21.07
N GLY A 66 -0.48 -5.35 -20.26
CA GLY A 66 -0.10 -6.56 -19.52
C GLY A 66 0.51 -7.64 -20.43
N ASP A 67 1.06 -7.24 -21.58
CA ASP A 67 1.70 -8.13 -22.56
C ASP A 67 3.21 -8.22 -22.28
N SER A 68 3.56 -9.00 -21.26
CA SER A 68 4.96 -9.21 -20.86
C SER A 68 5.78 -9.88 -21.96
N THR A 69 5.22 -10.91 -22.60
CA THR A 69 5.90 -11.64 -23.69
C THR A 69 6.14 -10.73 -24.91
N GLY A 70 5.16 -9.91 -25.27
CA GLY A 70 5.30 -8.95 -26.35
C GLY A 70 6.32 -7.84 -26.02
N LEU A 71 6.35 -7.39 -24.77
CA LEU A 71 7.34 -6.42 -24.30
C LEU A 71 8.76 -6.99 -24.35
N ASP A 72 8.97 -8.19 -23.83
CA ASP A 72 10.26 -8.89 -23.83
C ASP A 72 10.77 -9.13 -25.26
N ARG A 73 9.89 -9.57 -26.17
CA ARG A 73 10.21 -9.71 -27.60
C ARG A 73 10.70 -8.40 -28.21
N ARG A 74 10.00 -7.28 -27.94
CA ARG A 74 10.38 -5.96 -28.45
C ARG A 74 11.75 -5.50 -27.94
N PHE A 75 12.06 -5.76 -26.68
CA PHE A 75 13.40 -5.50 -26.14
C PHE A 75 14.43 -6.39 -26.79
N THR A 76 14.16 -7.68 -26.92
CA THR A 76 15.05 -8.66 -27.60
C THR A 76 15.36 -8.25 -29.03
N ASP A 77 14.32 -7.91 -29.81
CA ASP A 77 14.47 -7.51 -31.21
C ASP A 77 15.27 -6.20 -31.33
N ALA A 78 15.02 -5.25 -30.43
CA ALA A 78 15.75 -3.98 -30.37
C ALA A 78 17.23 -4.19 -30.05
N ALA A 79 17.55 -5.09 -29.11
CA ALA A 79 18.93 -5.40 -28.76
C ALA A 79 19.66 -6.13 -29.90
N LYS A 80 19.02 -7.09 -30.58
CA LYS A 80 19.60 -7.87 -31.68
C LYS A 80 19.81 -7.05 -32.95
N ASN A 81 18.82 -6.25 -33.34
CA ASN A 81 18.86 -5.52 -34.62
C ASN A 81 19.64 -4.19 -34.54
N GLY A 82 20.08 -3.83 -33.33
CA GLY A 82 20.72 -2.56 -33.07
C GLY A 82 19.73 -1.39 -33.07
N VAL A 83 19.89 -0.48 -32.16
CA VAL A 83 19.10 0.75 -32.06
C VAL A 83 19.99 1.96 -31.94
N GLY A 84 19.58 3.09 -32.50
CA GLY A 84 20.33 4.34 -32.31
C GLY A 84 20.37 4.75 -30.83
N ARG A 85 21.42 5.45 -30.42
CA ARG A 85 21.75 5.83 -29.04
C ARG A 85 20.55 6.41 -28.25
N GLU A 86 19.79 7.35 -28.84
CA GLU A 86 18.62 7.95 -28.20
C GLU A 86 17.48 6.94 -27.99
N ARG A 87 17.28 5.99 -28.91
CA ARG A 87 16.29 4.92 -28.75
C ARG A 87 16.72 3.93 -27.69
N ALA A 88 18.00 3.59 -27.61
CA ALA A 88 18.57 2.75 -26.56
C ALA A 88 18.34 3.39 -25.18
N ARG A 89 18.65 4.68 -25.03
CA ARG A 89 18.36 5.43 -23.79
C ARG A 89 16.87 5.40 -23.42
N ASN A 90 15.99 5.63 -24.38
CA ASN A 90 14.54 5.59 -24.13
C ASN A 90 14.05 4.18 -23.77
N ALA A 91 14.62 3.12 -24.36
CA ALA A 91 14.32 1.74 -24.01
C ALA A 91 14.76 1.43 -22.56
N ALA A 92 15.95 1.88 -22.16
CA ALA A 92 16.41 1.78 -20.77
C ALA A 92 15.48 2.52 -19.78
N GLU A 93 15.00 3.72 -20.13
CA GLU A 93 14.02 4.48 -19.31
C GLU A 93 12.72 3.71 -19.13
N VAL A 94 12.19 3.12 -20.19
CA VAL A 94 10.96 2.32 -20.11
C VAL A 94 11.21 1.06 -19.30
N ALA A 95 12.34 0.39 -19.48
CA ALA A 95 12.72 -0.80 -18.72
C ALA A 95 12.77 -0.51 -17.21
N ILE A 96 13.44 0.57 -16.80
CA ILE A 96 13.48 1.00 -15.38
C ILE A 96 12.05 1.29 -14.86
N ALA A 97 11.25 2.02 -15.64
CA ALA A 97 9.89 2.38 -15.24
C ALA A 97 8.93 1.18 -15.16
N ALA A 98 9.20 0.14 -15.97
CA ALA A 98 8.45 -1.13 -15.99
C ALA A 98 8.91 -2.12 -14.91
N GLY A 99 10.03 -1.85 -14.20
CA GLY A 99 10.59 -2.77 -13.20
C GLY A 99 11.39 -3.93 -13.80
N LEU A 100 11.98 -3.72 -14.95
CA LEU A 100 12.79 -4.68 -15.73
C LEU A 100 14.25 -4.18 -15.84
N PRO A 101 14.98 -4.12 -14.71
CA PRO A 101 16.31 -3.51 -14.65
C PRO A 101 17.34 -4.20 -15.56
N GLU A 102 17.22 -5.50 -15.78
CA GLU A 102 18.08 -6.30 -16.67
C GLU A 102 18.05 -5.77 -18.11
N TRP A 103 16.91 -5.34 -18.62
CA TRP A 103 16.82 -4.71 -19.93
C TRP A 103 17.44 -3.29 -19.95
N ALA A 104 17.36 -2.56 -18.84
CA ALA A 104 18.05 -1.27 -18.75
C ALA A 104 19.58 -1.46 -18.84
N ASP A 105 20.12 -2.51 -18.23
CA ASP A 105 21.55 -2.84 -18.27
C ASP A 105 22.03 -3.24 -19.67
N VAL A 106 21.17 -3.86 -20.48
CA VAL A 106 21.44 -4.15 -21.90
C VAL A 106 21.49 -2.86 -22.73
N PHE A 107 20.60 -1.90 -22.49
CA PHE A 107 20.47 -0.71 -23.34
C PHE A 107 21.36 0.47 -22.92
N LEU A 108 21.75 0.58 -21.65
CA LEU A 108 22.59 1.69 -21.17
C LEU A 108 23.96 1.78 -21.87
N PRO A 109 24.70 0.71 -22.11
CA PRO A 109 25.93 0.75 -22.88
C PRO A 109 25.71 1.24 -24.34
N LEU A 110 24.60 0.80 -24.97
CA LEU A 110 24.21 1.21 -26.32
C LEU A 110 23.79 2.68 -26.41
N ALA A 111 23.40 3.28 -25.27
CA ALA A 111 23.01 4.67 -25.14
C ALA A 111 24.21 5.62 -24.93
N ALA A 112 25.45 5.12 -24.90
CA ALA A 112 26.63 5.93 -24.64
C ALA A 112 26.73 7.11 -25.63
N GLY A 113 26.83 8.34 -25.09
CA GLY A 113 26.87 9.58 -25.88
C GLY A 113 25.49 10.09 -26.36
N ALA A 114 24.37 9.46 -25.97
CA ALA A 114 23.05 10.06 -26.16
C ALA A 114 22.79 11.19 -25.17
N THR A 115 21.91 12.10 -25.54
CA THR A 115 21.52 13.22 -24.67
C THR A 115 20.90 12.68 -23.37
N ARG A 116 21.35 13.19 -22.21
CA ARG A 116 20.81 12.81 -20.88
C ARG A 116 21.05 11.34 -20.47
N THR A 117 22.03 10.66 -21.03
CA THR A 117 22.37 9.28 -20.61
C THR A 117 22.74 9.22 -19.13
N ALA A 118 23.47 10.21 -18.60
CA ALA A 118 23.78 10.34 -17.17
C ALA A 118 22.51 10.36 -16.29
N ALA A 119 21.45 11.04 -16.75
CA ALA A 119 20.17 11.06 -16.05
C ALA A 119 19.51 9.68 -15.96
N THR A 120 19.58 8.88 -17.03
CA THR A 120 19.05 7.51 -17.08
C THR A 120 19.89 6.58 -16.20
N LEU A 121 21.23 6.69 -16.26
CA LEU A 121 22.14 5.91 -15.42
C LEU A 121 21.93 6.22 -13.93
N ALA A 122 21.76 7.50 -13.57
CA ALA A 122 21.45 7.89 -12.20
C ALA A 122 20.13 7.26 -11.71
N ARG A 123 19.08 7.20 -12.55
CA ARG A 123 17.83 6.50 -12.21
C ARG A 123 18.00 4.99 -12.07
N ARG A 124 18.84 4.38 -12.90
CA ARG A 124 19.16 2.96 -12.79
C ARG A 124 19.82 2.63 -11.47
N LYS A 125 20.86 3.41 -11.09
CA LYS A 125 21.53 3.28 -9.78
C LYS A 125 20.56 3.51 -8.62
N TRP A 126 19.72 4.53 -8.71
CA TRP A 126 18.69 4.82 -7.70
C TRP A 126 17.68 3.69 -7.54
N TYR A 127 17.30 3.05 -8.64
CA TYR A 127 16.42 1.88 -8.62
C TYR A 127 17.05 0.72 -7.85
N ASP A 128 18.34 0.48 -8.01
CA ASP A 128 19.10 -0.56 -7.30
C ASP A 128 19.37 -0.22 -5.82
N GLY A 129 19.18 1.02 -5.44
CA GLY A 129 19.48 1.47 -4.08
C GLY A 129 20.88 2.03 -3.88
N ASP A 130 21.66 2.25 -4.95
CA ASP A 130 22.92 3.01 -4.93
C ASP A 130 22.60 4.50 -5.00
N MET A 131 22.25 5.08 -3.86
CA MET A 131 21.78 6.47 -3.77
C MET A 131 22.92 7.46 -3.99
N SER A 132 24.06 7.22 -3.34
CA SER A 132 25.26 8.07 -3.47
C SER A 132 25.84 7.99 -4.86
N GLY A 133 25.92 6.79 -5.45
CA GLY A 133 26.39 6.62 -6.83
C GLY A 133 25.49 7.29 -7.87
N ALA A 134 24.17 7.34 -7.62
CA ALA A 134 23.26 8.08 -8.50
C ALA A 134 23.53 9.61 -8.50
N VAL A 135 23.90 10.18 -7.36
CA VAL A 135 24.30 11.59 -7.23
C VAL A 135 25.62 11.85 -7.93
N VAL A 136 26.61 10.97 -7.73
CA VAL A 136 27.96 11.11 -8.32
C VAL A 136 27.90 11.13 -9.85
N VAL A 137 27.07 10.28 -10.47
CA VAL A 137 26.90 10.26 -11.95
C VAL A 137 26.46 11.61 -12.51
N LEU A 138 25.80 12.45 -11.70
CA LEU A 138 25.31 13.76 -12.11
C LEU A 138 26.20 14.93 -11.66
N ALA A 139 27.39 14.68 -11.09
CA ALA A 139 28.20 15.70 -10.42
C ALA A 139 28.53 16.90 -11.32
N ASP A 140 28.94 16.65 -12.56
CA ASP A 140 29.37 17.70 -13.51
C ASP A 140 28.27 18.14 -14.47
N GLU A 141 27.05 17.58 -14.31
CA GLU A 141 25.95 17.83 -15.23
C GLU A 141 25.25 19.17 -14.96
N ARG A 142 24.72 19.78 -16.03
CA ARG A 142 24.08 21.11 -16.02
C ARG A 142 22.58 21.03 -16.37
N GLY A 143 21.87 22.12 -16.23
CA GLY A 143 20.48 22.27 -16.67
C GLY A 143 19.52 21.35 -15.92
N SER A 144 18.75 20.54 -16.64
CA SER A 144 17.76 19.62 -16.03
C SER A 144 18.39 18.49 -15.22
N MET A 145 19.61 18.05 -15.58
CA MET A 145 20.34 17.00 -14.84
C MET A 145 20.90 17.55 -13.52
N ALA A 146 21.35 18.80 -13.47
CA ALA A 146 21.70 19.47 -12.21
C ALA A 146 20.49 19.59 -11.26
N LYS A 147 19.29 19.87 -11.79
CA LYS A 147 18.05 19.87 -10.99
C LYS A 147 17.73 18.47 -10.44
N GLN A 148 17.89 17.43 -11.27
CA GLN A 148 17.74 16.03 -10.83
C GLN A 148 18.73 15.71 -9.71
N ARG A 149 20.02 16.08 -9.86
CA ARG A 149 21.04 15.91 -8.82
C ARG A 149 20.61 16.57 -7.51
N GLN A 150 20.26 17.85 -7.51
CA GLN A 150 19.84 18.59 -6.31
C GLN A 150 18.68 17.90 -5.57
N ARG A 151 17.75 17.31 -6.32
CA ARG A 151 16.64 16.56 -5.73
C ARG A 151 17.11 15.25 -5.11
N LEU A 152 17.95 14.47 -5.81
CA LEU A 152 18.50 13.23 -5.26
C LEU A 152 19.37 13.52 -4.02
N GLU A 153 20.20 14.56 -4.04
CA GLU A 153 20.98 15.02 -2.88
C GLU A 153 20.08 15.36 -1.69
N SER A 154 18.94 16.01 -1.94
CA SER A 154 17.97 16.30 -0.89
C SER A 154 17.36 15.04 -0.30
N GLU A 155 17.03 14.05 -1.12
CA GLU A 155 16.53 12.75 -0.63
C GLU A 155 17.61 12.03 0.18
N VAL A 156 18.86 11.99 -0.31
CA VAL A 156 20.02 11.40 0.42
C VAL A 156 20.17 12.07 1.79
N ARG A 157 20.15 13.41 1.85
CA ARG A 157 20.24 14.13 3.14
C ARG A 157 19.14 13.71 4.12
N VAL A 158 17.89 13.58 3.65
CA VAL A 158 16.77 13.13 4.49
C VAL A 158 17.00 11.70 4.99
N PHE A 159 17.49 10.80 4.16
CA PHE A 159 17.83 9.45 4.56
C PHE A 159 19.05 9.42 5.52
N GLN A 160 19.99 10.34 5.39
CA GLN A 160 21.20 10.44 6.22
C GLN A 160 21.02 11.22 7.53
N GLY A 161 19.82 11.68 7.86
CA GLY A 161 19.57 12.27 9.18
C GLY A 161 19.03 13.68 9.19
N TRP A 162 18.84 14.31 8.04
CA TRP A 162 18.20 15.62 8.00
C TRP A 162 16.76 15.56 8.57
N LYS A 163 16.37 16.62 9.25
CA LYS A 163 15.04 16.80 9.84
C LYS A 163 14.58 18.25 9.72
N PRO A 164 13.26 18.53 9.70
CA PRO A 164 12.76 19.89 9.75
C PRO A 164 13.29 20.65 10.98
N SER A 165 13.43 21.96 10.85
CA SER A 165 13.81 22.84 11.96
C SER A 165 12.65 23.78 12.26
N LEU A 166 12.17 23.76 13.50
CA LEU A 166 11.05 24.60 13.95
C LEU A 166 11.46 25.38 15.20
N PRO A 167 10.99 26.65 15.34
CA PRO A 167 11.19 27.38 16.57
C PRO A 167 10.39 26.75 17.72
N ALA A 168 10.97 26.70 18.91
CA ALA A 168 10.25 26.30 20.10
C ALA A 168 9.05 27.24 20.33
N THR A 169 7.87 26.70 20.37
CA THR A 169 6.62 27.42 20.58
C THR A 169 5.70 26.63 21.51
N PRO A 170 6.10 26.45 22.78
CA PRO A 170 5.31 25.68 23.75
C PRO A 170 3.88 26.23 23.83
N THR A 171 2.91 25.33 23.90
CA THR A 171 1.50 25.68 24.10
C THR A 171 0.95 24.90 25.27
N THR A 172 -0.04 25.46 25.97
CA THR A 172 -0.79 24.69 26.96
C THR A 172 -1.72 23.74 26.20
N PRO A 173 -1.50 22.42 26.24
CA PRO A 173 -2.33 21.45 25.56
C PRO A 173 -3.74 21.43 26.18
N GLN A 174 -4.74 21.06 25.38
CA GLN A 174 -6.09 20.78 25.85
C GLN A 174 -6.25 19.27 26.01
N ALA A 175 -6.64 18.83 27.19
CA ALA A 175 -6.88 17.42 27.47
C ALA A 175 -7.88 16.80 26.47
N ARG A 176 -7.71 15.50 26.21
CA ARG A 176 -8.56 14.73 25.30
C ARG A 176 -8.60 15.27 23.86
N LYS A 177 -7.52 15.89 23.39
CA LYS A 177 -7.35 16.30 21.99
C LYS A 177 -6.17 15.58 21.36
N VAL A 178 -6.41 14.92 20.24
CA VAL A 178 -5.36 14.24 19.46
C VAL A 178 -5.32 14.78 18.02
N LEU A 179 -4.12 15.14 17.55
CA LEU A 179 -3.89 15.51 16.17
C LEU A 179 -3.22 14.35 15.43
N HIS A 180 -3.85 13.84 14.37
CA HIS A 180 -3.30 12.81 13.52
C HIS A 180 -2.67 13.39 12.26
N LEU A 181 -1.39 13.09 12.01
CA LEU A 181 -0.71 13.39 10.75
C LEU A 181 -0.73 12.16 9.86
N LEU A 182 -1.39 12.26 8.70
CA LEU A 182 -1.69 11.14 7.81
C LEU A 182 -1.08 11.33 6.41
N THR A 183 -0.62 10.25 5.81
CA THR A 183 -0.18 10.26 4.40
C THR A 183 -1.36 10.48 3.45
N ASN A 184 -2.41 9.68 3.60
CA ASN A 184 -3.64 9.71 2.79
C ASN A 184 -4.86 9.56 3.70
N SER A 185 -6.03 9.97 3.23
CA SER A 185 -7.27 9.84 3.99
C SER A 185 -8.51 9.76 3.09
N VAL A 186 -9.63 9.36 3.67
CA VAL A 186 -10.96 9.57 3.09
C VAL A 186 -11.25 11.07 2.96
N PRO A 187 -12.15 11.50 2.05
CA PRO A 187 -12.87 10.69 1.06
C PRO A 187 -12.04 10.41 -0.21
N HIS A 188 -10.85 10.99 -0.35
CA HIS A 188 -10.06 10.98 -1.59
C HIS A 188 -9.28 9.68 -1.82
N THR A 189 -9.01 8.91 -0.77
CA THR A 189 -8.34 7.61 -0.85
C THR A 189 -9.08 6.58 0.00
N GLY A 190 -9.50 5.48 -0.63
CA GLY A 190 -10.21 4.38 0.04
C GLY A 190 -9.32 3.17 0.36
N SER A 191 -8.01 3.35 0.56
CA SER A 191 -7.10 2.26 0.92
C SER A 191 -7.35 1.74 2.34
N GLY A 192 -6.90 0.51 2.65
CA GLY A 192 -6.98 -0.05 4.00
C GLY A 192 -6.37 0.87 5.06
N TYR A 193 -5.23 1.51 4.76
CA TYR A 193 -4.60 2.50 5.66
C TYR A 193 -5.49 3.72 5.93
N ALA A 194 -6.13 4.27 4.89
CA ALA A 194 -7.00 5.44 5.04
C ALA A 194 -8.27 5.09 5.83
N ARG A 195 -8.87 3.91 5.57
CA ARG A 195 -10.03 3.40 6.32
C ARG A 195 -9.69 3.13 7.78
N ARG A 196 -8.58 2.44 8.06
CA ARG A 196 -8.09 2.22 9.42
C ARG A 196 -7.94 3.53 10.18
N SER A 197 -7.28 4.54 9.58
CA SER A 197 -7.14 5.86 10.22
C SER A 197 -8.49 6.49 10.51
N HIS A 198 -9.42 6.44 9.57
CA HIS A 198 -10.76 6.98 9.75
C HIS A 198 -11.52 6.28 10.88
N SER A 199 -11.48 4.95 10.91
CA SER A 199 -12.13 4.15 11.96
C SER A 199 -11.54 4.43 13.36
N ILE A 200 -10.21 4.61 13.47
CA ILE A 200 -9.57 4.99 14.73
C ILE A 200 -10.04 6.37 15.18
N LEU A 201 -10.04 7.37 14.27
CA LEU A 201 -10.47 8.73 14.57
C LEU A 201 -11.93 8.78 15.04
N THR A 202 -12.83 8.08 14.35
CA THR A 202 -14.24 7.97 14.70
C THR A 202 -14.43 7.28 16.06
N ALA A 203 -13.70 6.18 16.30
CA ALA A 203 -13.78 5.45 17.56
C ALA A 203 -13.21 6.27 18.74
N GLN A 204 -12.16 7.05 18.55
CA GLN A 204 -11.64 7.98 19.57
C GLN A 204 -12.66 9.08 19.88
N GLN A 205 -13.39 9.60 18.87
CA GLN A 205 -14.48 10.55 19.10
C GLN A 205 -15.62 9.94 19.92
N ALA A 206 -15.99 8.68 19.63
CA ALA A 206 -17.01 7.97 20.40
C ALA A 206 -16.62 7.76 21.87
N GLU A 207 -15.32 7.69 22.18
CA GLU A 207 -14.79 7.63 23.54
C GLU A 207 -14.53 9.03 24.15
N GLY A 208 -15.04 10.11 23.54
CA GLY A 208 -15.04 11.48 24.07
C GLY A 208 -13.74 12.27 23.81
N TRP A 209 -12.91 11.86 22.86
CA TRP A 209 -11.74 12.62 22.43
C TRP A 209 -12.05 13.48 21.22
N GLU A 210 -11.58 14.73 21.20
CA GLU A 210 -11.63 15.57 20.01
C GLU A 210 -10.47 15.21 19.07
N THR A 211 -10.80 14.81 17.83
CA THR A 211 -9.81 14.39 16.85
C THR A 211 -9.69 15.38 15.71
N LEU A 212 -8.48 15.61 15.23
CA LEU A 212 -8.18 16.38 14.03
C LEU A 212 -7.17 15.62 13.19
N ALA A 213 -7.45 15.42 11.91
CA ALA A 213 -6.52 14.84 10.97
C ALA A 213 -5.92 15.93 10.07
N VAL A 214 -4.59 15.91 9.90
CA VAL A 214 -3.87 16.72 8.91
C VAL A 214 -3.21 15.77 7.92
N THR A 215 -3.31 16.05 6.63
CA THR A 215 -2.66 15.20 5.62
C THR A 215 -1.35 15.80 5.12
N ARG A 216 -0.51 14.95 4.53
CA ARG A 216 0.76 15.38 3.93
C ARG A 216 0.57 16.55 2.96
N LEU A 217 1.64 17.29 2.77
CA LEU A 217 1.68 18.46 1.89
C LEU A 217 1.22 18.12 0.45
N GLY A 218 0.34 18.95 -0.12
CA GLY A 218 -0.18 18.82 -1.48
C GLY A 218 -1.25 17.74 -1.68
N TYR A 219 -1.54 16.89 -0.69
CA TYR A 219 -2.63 15.92 -0.77
C TYR A 219 -3.98 16.60 -0.51
N PRO A 220 -5.05 16.31 -1.28
CA PRO A 220 -5.14 15.24 -2.29
C PRO A 220 -4.94 15.74 -3.74
N VAL A 221 -4.54 16.97 -3.95
CA VAL A 221 -4.34 17.55 -5.31
C VAL A 221 -3.29 16.75 -6.08
N GLN A 222 -2.18 16.36 -5.42
CA GLN A 222 -1.12 15.56 -6.04
C GLN A 222 -1.58 14.18 -6.54
N ILE A 223 -2.68 13.67 -6.03
CA ILE A 223 -3.28 12.41 -6.52
C ILE A 223 -4.39 12.64 -7.54
N GLY A 224 -4.58 13.90 -8.02
CA GLY A 224 -5.51 14.24 -9.09
C GLY A 224 -6.86 14.81 -8.64
N SER A 225 -7.07 15.07 -7.36
CA SER A 225 -8.31 15.71 -6.87
C SER A 225 -8.25 17.22 -7.04
N LEU A 226 -8.47 17.71 -8.26
CA LEU A 226 -8.36 19.13 -8.60
C LEU A 226 -9.36 20.04 -7.86
N THR A 227 -10.51 19.50 -7.48
CA THR A 227 -11.58 20.23 -6.77
C THR A 227 -11.44 20.16 -5.24
N ALA A 228 -10.32 19.60 -4.74
CA ALA A 228 -10.09 19.47 -3.30
C ALA A 228 -10.16 20.82 -2.58
N ARG A 229 -10.75 20.78 -1.39
CA ARG A 229 -10.82 21.92 -0.47
C ARG A 229 -9.72 21.83 0.59
N GLU A 230 -9.48 22.89 1.31
CA GLU A 230 -8.51 22.91 2.42
C GLU A 230 -9.04 22.15 3.65
N ARG A 231 -10.33 21.85 3.68
CA ARG A 231 -10.99 21.07 4.74
C ARG A 231 -12.05 20.15 4.18
N ASP A 232 -12.09 18.92 4.69
CA ASP A 232 -13.19 17.96 4.52
C ASP A 232 -13.71 17.56 5.90
N VAL A 233 -15.00 17.18 5.97
CA VAL A 233 -15.59 16.52 7.13
C VAL A 233 -16.27 15.24 6.64
N VAL A 234 -15.90 14.11 7.24
CA VAL A 234 -16.44 12.78 6.92
C VAL A 234 -16.81 12.12 8.24
N ASP A 235 -18.06 11.72 8.41
CA ASP A 235 -18.58 11.06 9.62
C ASP A 235 -18.19 11.81 10.92
N GLY A 236 -18.27 13.16 10.89
CA GLY A 236 -17.89 14.03 12.00
C GLY A 236 -16.39 14.27 12.16
N VAL A 237 -15.54 13.53 11.50
CA VAL A 237 -14.07 13.70 11.55
C VAL A 237 -13.64 14.83 10.62
N ARG A 238 -12.89 15.78 11.17
CA ARG A 238 -12.34 16.93 10.43
C ARG A 238 -10.94 16.60 9.87
N TYR A 239 -10.77 16.83 8.56
CA TYR A 239 -9.51 16.66 7.83
C TYR A 239 -9.04 18.00 7.30
N GLU A 240 -7.92 18.50 7.78
CA GLU A 240 -7.22 19.68 7.24
C GLU A 240 -6.23 19.27 6.15
N ARG A 241 -6.17 20.06 5.07
CA ARG A 241 -5.34 19.81 3.91
C ARG A 241 -4.27 20.89 3.77
N LEU A 242 -3.02 20.49 3.74
CA LEU A 242 -1.91 21.39 3.51
C LEU A 242 -1.76 21.64 1.99
N LEU A 243 -2.49 22.62 1.48
CA LEU A 243 -2.50 23.01 0.06
C LEU A 243 -1.79 24.37 -0.11
N PRO A 244 -0.44 24.43 -0.19
CA PRO A 244 0.27 25.68 -0.42
C PRO A 244 0.05 26.18 -1.84
N ALA A 245 0.28 27.48 -2.09
CA ALA A 245 0.27 28.03 -3.43
C ALA A 245 1.41 27.45 -4.30
N ARG A 246 2.54 27.14 -3.68
CA ARG A 246 3.71 26.52 -4.31
C ARG A 246 4.40 25.58 -3.35
N MET A 247 4.77 24.41 -3.84
CA MET A 247 5.60 23.46 -3.09
C MET A 247 7.08 23.67 -3.38
N ALA A 248 7.92 23.38 -2.40
CA ALA A 248 9.35 23.27 -2.61
C ALA A 248 9.66 22.16 -3.62
N THR A 249 10.74 22.29 -4.36
CA THR A 249 11.16 21.31 -5.38
C THR A 249 11.94 20.14 -4.80
N SER A 250 12.49 20.29 -3.60
CA SER A 250 13.28 19.28 -2.91
C SER A 250 12.51 18.58 -1.80
N MET A 251 12.93 17.38 -1.41
CA MET A 251 12.26 16.59 -0.36
C MET A 251 12.37 17.26 1.00
N ASP A 252 13.56 17.71 1.39
CA ASP A 252 13.81 18.45 2.62
C ASP A 252 12.97 19.73 2.70
N GLY A 253 12.92 20.51 1.63
CA GLY A 253 12.09 21.71 1.57
C GLY A 253 10.59 21.41 1.71
N ARG A 254 10.10 20.32 1.12
CA ARG A 254 8.69 19.89 1.29
C ARG A 254 8.38 19.46 2.71
N LEU A 255 9.29 18.74 3.35
CA LEU A 255 9.13 18.32 4.74
C LEU A 255 9.18 19.52 5.70
N GLN A 256 10.02 20.52 5.42
CA GLN A 256 10.05 21.79 6.16
C GLN A 256 8.70 22.52 6.05
N GLN A 257 8.19 22.70 4.82
CA GLN A 257 6.87 23.32 4.59
C GLN A 257 5.73 22.54 5.27
N GLN A 258 5.80 21.22 5.25
CA GLN A 258 4.80 20.37 5.92
C GLN A 258 4.86 20.58 7.44
N ALA A 259 6.05 20.60 8.04
CA ALA A 259 6.23 20.81 9.48
C ALA A 259 5.71 22.18 9.92
N GLU A 260 6.02 23.24 9.19
CA GLU A 260 5.50 24.59 9.45
C GLU A 260 3.97 24.64 9.33
N GLY A 261 3.41 23.98 8.31
CA GLY A 261 1.97 23.89 8.14
C GLY A 261 1.26 23.13 9.25
N VAL A 262 1.82 21.99 9.69
CA VAL A 262 1.28 21.19 10.80
C VAL A 262 1.40 21.97 12.12
N LEU A 263 2.55 22.61 12.37
CA LEU A 263 2.75 23.43 13.59
C LEU A 263 1.71 24.53 13.69
N ARG A 264 1.43 25.25 12.62
CA ARG A 264 0.41 26.31 12.59
C ARG A 264 -0.99 25.79 12.97
N ILE A 265 -1.39 24.62 12.42
CA ILE A 265 -2.67 23.99 12.73
C ILE A 265 -2.67 23.49 14.18
N ALA A 266 -1.60 22.84 14.62
CA ALA A 266 -1.48 22.29 15.97
C ALA A 266 -1.54 23.37 17.05
N ARG A 267 -0.95 24.56 16.83
CA ARG A 267 -1.04 25.71 17.73
C ARG A 267 -2.48 26.20 17.93
N GLN A 268 -3.29 26.14 16.89
CA GLN A 268 -4.71 26.52 16.97
C GLN A 268 -5.55 25.43 17.65
N PHE A 269 -5.28 24.17 17.33
CA PHE A 269 -6.00 23.02 17.86
C PHE A 269 -5.62 22.70 19.31
N ARG A 270 -4.34 22.95 19.70
CA ARG A 270 -3.74 22.66 21.01
C ARG A 270 -3.87 21.19 21.42
N PRO A 271 -3.38 20.23 20.61
CA PRO A 271 -3.49 18.81 20.94
C PRO A 271 -2.72 18.48 22.22
N ALA A 272 -3.21 17.50 22.98
CA ALA A 272 -2.48 16.88 24.08
C ALA A 272 -1.43 15.90 23.56
N VAL A 273 -1.72 15.21 22.45
CA VAL A 273 -0.81 14.26 21.81
C VAL A 273 -0.85 14.43 20.29
N LEU A 274 0.29 14.26 19.64
CA LEU A 274 0.40 14.16 18.20
C LEU A 274 0.59 12.70 17.81
N HIS A 275 -0.24 12.17 16.92
CA HIS A 275 -0.15 10.80 16.45
C HIS A 275 0.14 10.78 14.95
N THR A 276 1.08 9.95 14.52
CA THR A 276 1.33 9.76 13.09
C THR A 276 1.53 8.29 12.74
N THR A 277 1.52 8.02 11.45
CA THR A 277 1.62 6.64 10.95
C THR A 277 2.77 6.52 9.95
N THR A 278 3.22 5.31 9.67
CA THR A 278 4.15 5.02 8.56
C THR A 278 3.79 5.88 7.34
N HIS A 279 4.67 6.60 6.74
CA HIS A 279 6.07 6.49 6.46
C HIS A 279 6.94 7.30 7.45
N PHE A 280 8.26 6.99 7.57
CA PHE A 280 9.17 7.70 8.46
C PHE A 280 9.18 9.23 8.25
N VAL A 281 8.96 9.71 7.04
CA VAL A 281 8.89 11.16 6.74
C VAL A 281 7.78 11.86 7.52
N ASN A 282 6.66 11.20 7.79
CA ASN A 282 5.63 11.73 8.67
C ASN A 282 6.14 11.78 10.12
N GLY A 283 6.90 10.75 10.53
CA GLY A 283 7.53 10.70 11.84
C GLY A 283 8.53 11.84 12.05
N LEU A 284 9.35 12.18 11.03
CA LEU A 284 10.26 13.33 11.09
C LEU A 284 9.49 14.63 11.33
N VAL A 285 8.38 14.84 10.63
CA VAL A 285 7.54 16.03 10.81
C VAL A 285 6.87 16.02 12.20
N ALA A 286 6.30 14.88 12.60
CA ALA A 286 5.60 14.76 13.88
C ALA A 286 6.53 15.01 15.06
N ARG A 287 7.74 14.44 15.03
CA ARG A 287 8.78 14.63 16.05
C ARG A 287 9.11 16.11 16.26
N GLU A 288 9.40 16.82 15.18
CA GLU A 288 9.82 18.22 15.27
C GLU A 288 8.65 19.15 15.69
N VAL A 289 7.43 18.85 15.22
CA VAL A 289 6.23 19.60 15.67
C VAL A 289 5.91 19.33 17.14
N ALA A 290 5.98 18.08 17.58
CA ALA A 290 5.75 17.71 18.98
C ALA A 290 6.81 18.34 19.89
N GLY A 291 8.08 18.31 19.49
CA GLY A 291 9.17 18.99 20.20
C GLY A 291 8.99 20.51 20.29
N ALA A 292 8.58 21.15 19.19
CA ALA A 292 8.31 22.59 19.18
C ALA A 292 7.16 23.00 20.12
N LEU A 293 6.15 22.14 20.27
CA LEU A 293 5.00 22.37 21.16
C LEU A 293 5.22 21.88 22.59
N ASN A 294 6.25 21.10 22.82
CA ASN A 294 6.55 20.37 24.07
C ASN A 294 5.40 19.44 24.49
N ILE A 295 4.94 18.59 23.56
CA ILE A 295 3.91 17.57 23.78
C ILE A 295 4.43 16.18 23.39
N PRO A 296 3.89 15.09 23.97
CA PRO A 296 4.24 13.74 23.55
C PRO A 296 3.68 13.42 22.16
N TRP A 297 4.29 12.40 21.51
CA TRP A 297 3.84 11.92 20.22
C TRP A 297 3.94 10.40 20.08
N ALA A 298 3.07 9.86 19.24
CA ALA A 298 2.97 8.44 18.93
C ALA A 298 3.27 8.18 17.45
N TYR A 299 3.98 7.08 17.19
CA TYR A 299 4.28 6.60 15.85
C TYR A 299 3.67 5.22 15.61
N GLU A 300 2.72 5.10 14.70
CA GLU A 300 2.08 3.83 14.38
C GLU A 300 2.74 3.18 13.16
N VAL A 301 3.41 2.06 13.40
CA VAL A 301 4.07 1.23 12.38
C VAL A 301 3.05 0.25 11.80
N ARG A 302 2.62 0.50 10.57
CA ARG A 302 1.62 -0.32 9.86
C ARG A 302 2.24 -1.23 8.80
N GLY A 303 3.55 -1.17 8.62
CA GLY A 303 4.34 -1.96 7.70
C GLY A 303 5.79 -1.53 7.76
N GLN A 304 6.68 -2.43 7.40
CA GLN A 304 8.11 -2.19 7.27
C GLN A 304 8.38 -1.82 5.80
N LEU A 305 8.56 -0.53 5.53
CA LEU A 305 8.63 -0.03 4.16
C LEU A 305 9.98 -0.29 3.50
N ALA A 306 11.05 -0.41 4.28
CA ALA A 306 12.34 -0.88 3.77
C ALA A 306 12.21 -2.29 3.19
N ASP A 307 11.57 -3.23 3.92
CA ASP A 307 11.31 -4.58 3.44
C ASP A 307 10.33 -4.61 2.25
N THR A 308 9.29 -3.77 2.29
CA THR A 308 8.36 -3.63 1.15
C THR A 308 9.09 -3.14 -0.11
N TRP A 309 10.04 -2.22 0.04
CA TRP A 309 10.85 -1.74 -1.08
C TRP A 309 11.77 -2.85 -1.61
N ALA A 310 12.39 -3.63 -0.73
CA ALA A 310 13.29 -4.73 -1.10
C ALA A 310 12.54 -5.90 -1.74
N SER A 311 11.31 -6.22 -1.29
CA SER A 311 10.55 -7.39 -1.75
C SER A 311 10.26 -7.43 -3.25
N THR A 312 10.28 -6.27 -3.93
CA THR A 312 10.08 -6.15 -5.38
C THR A 312 11.39 -6.08 -6.17
N ARG A 313 12.56 -6.25 -5.51
CA ARG A 313 13.91 -6.07 -6.10
C ARG A 313 14.85 -7.23 -5.87
N GLY A 314 14.38 -8.28 -5.20
CA GLY A 314 15.16 -9.46 -4.86
C GLY A 314 16.03 -9.29 -3.58
N GLU A 315 16.61 -10.38 -3.12
CA GLU A 315 17.34 -10.43 -1.85
C GLU A 315 18.56 -9.48 -1.81
N ALA A 316 19.24 -9.28 -2.95
CA ALA A 316 20.39 -8.35 -3.04
C ALA A 316 20.04 -6.91 -2.64
N ALA A 317 18.77 -6.51 -2.76
CA ALA A 317 18.32 -5.18 -2.38
C ALA A 317 18.53 -4.87 -0.89
N ARG A 318 18.55 -5.90 -0.03
CA ARG A 318 18.79 -5.76 1.42
C ARG A 318 20.22 -5.38 1.78
N SER A 319 21.16 -5.59 0.87
CA SER A 319 22.58 -5.23 1.06
C SER A 319 22.93 -3.85 0.49
N THR A 320 21.93 -3.09 0.03
CA THR A 320 22.14 -1.79 -0.61
C THR A 320 22.16 -0.62 0.39
N GLU A 321 22.81 0.48 -0.01
CA GLU A 321 22.84 1.74 0.73
C GLU A 321 21.42 2.21 1.13
N ARG A 322 20.49 2.18 0.17
CA ARG A 322 19.11 2.62 0.41
C ARG A 322 18.41 1.81 1.48
N TYR A 323 18.56 0.49 1.46
CA TYR A 323 17.94 -0.37 2.46
C TYR A 323 18.49 -0.09 3.86
N ALA A 324 19.81 0.02 3.99
CA ALA A 324 20.46 0.34 5.25
C ALA A 324 20.02 1.70 5.81
N LEU A 325 20.04 2.74 4.98
CA LEU A 325 19.61 4.09 5.37
C LEU A 325 18.10 4.13 5.70
N PHE A 326 17.28 3.41 4.93
CA PHE A 326 15.84 3.36 5.19
C PHE A 326 15.53 2.71 6.54
N THR A 327 16.12 1.54 6.80
CA THR A 327 15.95 0.82 8.07
C THR A 327 16.40 1.67 9.25
N GLU A 328 17.55 2.36 9.13
CA GLU A 328 18.03 3.27 10.18
C GLU A 328 17.10 4.46 10.41
N ARG A 329 16.52 5.02 9.35
CA ARG A 329 15.53 6.11 9.49
C ARG A 329 14.24 5.66 10.16
N GLU A 330 13.73 4.47 9.81
CA GLU A 330 12.57 3.90 10.49
C GLU A 330 12.87 3.68 11.99
N ALA A 331 14.04 3.13 12.31
CA ALA A 331 14.47 2.90 13.68
C ALA A 331 14.66 4.21 14.47
N ASP A 332 15.28 5.25 13.88
CA ASP A 332 15.46 6.55 14.51
C ASP A 332 14.12 7.22 14.88
N VAL A 333 13.16 7.17 13.98
CA VAL A 333 11.80 7.69 14.22
C VAL A 333 11.12 6.93 15.37
N MET A 334 11.21 5.59 15.37
CA MET A 334 10.64 4.76 16.44
C MET A 334 11.32 5.01 17.79
N ARG A 335 12.66 5.12 17.84
CA ARG A 335 13.40 5.43 19.07
C ARG A 335 12.99 6.78 19.68
N SER A 336 12.73 7.77 18.83
CA SER A 336 12.39 9.12 19.26
C SER A 336 10.92 9.31 19.68
N ALA A 337 10.01 8.39 19.31
CA ALA A 337 8.62 8.44 19.71
C ALA A 337 8.45 8.12 21.22
N ASN A 338 7.48 8.78 21.87
CA ASN A 338 7.10 8.46 23.24
C ASN A 338 6.31 7.13 23.31
N LEU A 339 5.53 6.85 22.27
CA LEU A 339 4.76 5.62 22.10
C LEU A 339 4.93 5.10 20.66
N VAL A 340 5.25 3.83 20.51
CA VAL A 340 5.23 3.13 19.22
C VAL A 340 4.02 2.21 19.22
N VAL A 341 3.23 2.26 18.16
CA VAL A 341 2.06 1.37 18.01
C VAL A 341 2.28 0.45 16.82
N THR A 342 1.82 -0.79 16.91
CA THR A 342 1.91 -1.74 15.79
C THR A 342 0.69 -2.66 15.72
N LEU A 343 0.65 -3.54 14.72
CA LEU A 343 -0.55 -4.30 14.35
C LEU A 343 -0.58 -5.72 14.95
N GLY A 344 0.57 -6.24 15.41
CA GLY A 344 0.64 -7.61 15.89
C GLY A 344 2.00 -7.92 16.53
N GLU A 345 2.10 -9.12 17.12
CA GLU A 345 3.29 -9.58 17.84
C GLU A 345 4.50 -9.79 16.92
N SER A 346 4.28 -10.29 15.70
CA SER A 346 5.36 -10.50 14.74
C SER A 346 6.06 -9.19 14.39
N MET A 347 5.30 -8.14 14.14
CA MET A 347 5.86 -6.81 13.87
C MET A 347 6.46 -6.19 15.13
N LYS A 348 5.87 -6.42 16.32
CA LYS A 348 6.45 -5.98 17.60
C LYS A 348 7.83 -6.61 17.81
N ARG A 349 7.99 -7.91 17.57
CA ARG A 349 9.31 -8.56 17.64
C ARG A 349 10.34 -7.89 16.73
N ASN A 350 9.99 -7.58 15.50
CA ASN A 350 10.89 -6.88 14.56
C ASN A 350 11.24 -5.46 15.03
N ILE A 351 10.27 -4.73 15.57
CA ILE A 351 10.49 -3.39 16.15
C ILE A 351 11.45 -3.47 17.32
N VAL A 352 11.25 -4.39 18.25
CA VAL A 352 12.15 -4.59 19.41
C VAL A 352 13.55 -5.03 18.96
N ALA A 353 13.63 -5.93 17.96
CA ALA A 353 14.92 -6.34 17.38
C ALA A 353 15.68 -5.18 16.71
N SER A 354 14.98 -4.09 16.32
CA SER A 354 15.59 -2.85 15.83
C SER A 354 16.07 -1.91 16.96
N GLY A 355 16.10 -2.40 18.19
CA GLY A 355 16.60 -1.64 19.37
C GLY A 355 15.59 -0.70 20.02
N ILE A 356 14.28 -0.94 19.82
CA ILE A 356 13.21 -0.16 20.45
C ILE A 356 12.79 -0.86 21.76
N ASP A 357 12.66 -0.07 22.84
CA ASP A 357 12.18 -0.57 24.13
C ASP A 357 10.78 -1.19 23.98
N GLN A 358 10.64 -2.47 24.34
CA GLN A 358 9.38 -3.20 24.27
C GLN A 358 8.23 -2.55 25.06
N ASN A 359 8.55 -1.83 26.15
CA ASN A 359 7.56 -1.14 26.98
C ASN A 359 6.94 0.08 26.29
N LYS A 360 7.59 0.61 25.25
CA LYS A 360 7.05 1.67 24.40
C LYS A 360 6.14 1.11 23.28
N VAL A 361 6.07 -0.21 23.09
CA VAL A 361 5.38 -0.81 21.93
C VAL A 361 4.02 -1.33 22.34
N LEU A 362 2.97 -0.63 21.91
CA LEU A 362 1.57 -1.02 22.05
C LEU A 362 1.11 -1.79 20.80
N ILE A 363 0.37 -2.86 20.99
CA ILE A 363 -0.31 -3.55 19.90
C ILE A 363 -1.76 -3.06 19.81
N CYS A 364 -2.12 -2.50 18.65
CA CYS A 364 -3.48 -2.19 18.26
C CYS A 364 -3.77 -2.89 16.93
N PRO A 365 -4.36 -4.10 16.95
CA PRO A 365 -4.49 -4.93 15.76
C PRO A 365 -5.44 -4.34 14.73
N ASN A 366 -5.46 -4.91 13.53
CA ASN A 366 -6.53 -4.68 12.59
C ASN A 366 -7.86 -5.15 13.19
N ALA A 367 -8.91 -4.36 12.99
CA ALA A 367 -10.17 -4.49 13.71
C ALA A 367 -11.36 -4.23 12.77
N VAL A 368 -12.55 -4.51 13.24
CA VAL A 368 -13.82 -4.24 12.55
C VAL A 368 -14.68 -3.25 13.31
N GLY A 369 -15.69 -2.72 12.64
CA GLY A 369 -16.70 -1.82 13.19
C GLY A 369 -17.84 -1.66 12.21
N GLY A 370 -18.83 -0.80 12.54
CA GLY A 370 -20.01 -0.61 11.70
C GLY A 370 -20.73 -1.92 11.41
N ASP A 371 -21.15 -2.12 10.18
CA ASP A 371 -21.97 -3.26 9.75
C ASP A 371 -21.39 -4.64 10.09
N TYR A 372 -20.08 -4.78 10.30
CA TYR A 372 -19.47 -6.07 10.72
C TYR A 372 -19.81 -6.47 12.16
N LEU A 373 -20.29 -5.54 12.99
CA LEU A 373 -20.73 -5.82 14.36
C LEU A 373 -22.16 -6.37 14.38
N ASP A 374 -22.95 -6.07 13.33
CA ASP A 374 -24.34 -6.52 13.22
C ASP A 374 -24.42 -8.02 12.93
N GLU A 375 -25.54 -8.63 13.23
CA GLU A 375 -25.81 -10.02 12.91
C GLU A 375 -25.61 -10.26 11.41
N PRO A 376 -24.89 -11.33 11.03
CA PRO A 376 -24.62 -11.60 9.62
C PRO A 376 -25.89 -12.06 8.90
N LEU A 377 -26.07 -11.62 7.66
CA LEU A 377 -27.06 -12.19 6.77
C LEU A 377 -26.75 -13.66 6.49
N ASP A 378 -27.79 -14.45 6.26
CA ASP A 378 -27.64 -15.81 5.77
C ASP A 378 -26.86 -15.85 4.44
N HIS A 379 -26.11 -16.94 4.21
CA HIS A 379 -25.31 -17.12 2.99
C HIS A 379 -26.15 -17.04 1.72
N ALA A 380 -27.32 -17.69 1.71
CA ALA A 380 -28.18 -17.73 0.54
C ALA A 380 -28.76 -16.34 0.24
N ASP A 381 -29.05 -15.53 1.27
CA ASP A 381 -29.52 -14.15 1.09
C ASP A 381 -28.40 -13.28 0.52
N ALA A 382 -27.18 -13.37 1.05
CA ALA A 382 -26.03 -12.64 0.52
C ALA A 382 -25.74 -13.03 -0.94
N ARG A 383 -25.82 -14.31 -1.27
CA ARG A 383 -25.66 -14.83 -2.65
C ARG A 383 -26.74 -14.30 -3.56
N ARG A 384 -28.00 -14.34 -3.17
CA ARG A 384 -29.14 -13.77 -3.95
C ARG A 384 -28.93 -12.28 -4.22
N ALA A 385 -28.51 -11.52 -3.22
CA ALA A 385 -28.23 -10.08 -3.37
C ALA A 385 -27.10 -9.78 -4.34
N LEU A 386 -26.16 -10.72 -4.52
CA LEU A 386 -25.05 -10.62 -5.48
C LEU A 386 -25.35 -11.27 -6.83
N GLY A 387 -26.53 -11.88 -7.03
CA GLY A 387 -26.85 -12.66 -8.24
C GLY A 387 -26.06 -13.96 -8.36
N LEU A 388 -25.59 -14.51 -7.23
CA LEU A 388 -24.89 -15.78 -7.17
C LEU A 388 -25.88 -16.94 -6.92
N ASP A 389 -25.53 -18.13 -7.40
CA ASP A 389 -26.32 -19.33 -7.15
C ASP A 389 -26.25 -19.70 -5.66
N PRO A 390 -27.39 -19.74 -4.94
CA PRO A 390 -27.42 -20.03 -3.51
C PRO A 390 -26.98 -21.45 -3.17
N ASP A 391 -27.11 -22.42 -4.09
CA ASP A 391 -26.85 -23.83 -3.89
C ASP A 391 -25.41 -24.26 -4.27
N SER A 392 -24.59 -23.34 -4.76
CA SER A 392 -23.18 -23.58 -5.04
C SER A 392 -22.31 -23.35 -3.80
N LEU A 393 -21.12 -23.98 -3.75
CA LEU A 393 -20.08 -23.71 -2.77
C LEU A 393 -19.14 -22.60 -3.30
N TYR A 394 -18.70 -21.72 -2.43
CA TYR A 394 -17.84 -20.59 -2.81
C TYR A 394 -16.60 -20.51 -1.93
N ILE A 395 -15.43 -20.58 -2.56
CA ILE A 395 -14.17 -20.18 -1.94
C ILE A 395 -13.68 -18.90 -2.58
N GLY A 396 -12.91 -18.11 -1.88
CA GLY A 396 -12.33 -16.89 -2.48
C GLY A 396 -11.77 -15.90 -1.50
N THR A 397 -11.54 -14.70 -2.03
CA THR A 397 -10.95 -13.61 -1.27
C THR A 397 -11.51 -12.25 -1.71
N VAL A 398 -11.52 -11.31 -0.78
CA VAL A 398 -11.82 -9.89 -1.02
C VAL A 398 -10.55 -9.10 -0.73
N SER A 399 -9.74 -8.82 -1.79
CA SER A 399 -8.39 -8.30 -1.55
C SER A 399 -7.85 -7.47 -2.73
N SER A 400 -6.72 -6.79 -2.52
CA SER A 400 -5.90 -6.31 -3.63
C SER A 400 -5.29 -7.52 -4.35
N LEU A 401 -5.39 -7.57 -5.69
CA LEU A 401 -4.86 -8.67 -6.48
C LEU A 401 -3.40 -8.36 -6.84
N VAL A 402 -2.49 -8.68 -5.91
CA VAL A 402 -1.03 -8.45 -6.02
C VAL A 402 -0.27 -9.74 -5.75
N ASP A 403 0.95 -9.83 -6.25
CA ASP A 403 1.70 -11.09 -6.32
C ASP A 403 1.93 -11.74 -4.94
N TYR A 404 2.28 -10.96 -3.92
CA TYR A 404 2.54 -11.50 -2.57
C TYR A 404 1.28 -12.03 -1.85
N GLU A 405 0.07 -11.77 -2.36
CA GLU A 405 -1.17 -12.36 -1.82
C GLU A 405 -1.36 -13.83 -2.25
N GLY A 406 -0.53 -14.37 -3.17
CA GLY A 406 -0.49 -15.80 -3.52
C GLY A 406 -1.75 -16.34 -4.18
N LEU A 407 -2.50 -15.48 -4.88
CA LEU A 407 -3.78 -15.88 -5.50
C LEU A 407 -3.62 -16.83 -6.68
N ASP A 408 -2.44 -16.91 -7.24
CA ASP A 408 -2.02 -17.91 -8.23
C ASP A 408 -2.02 -19.33 -7.63
N ASP A 409 -1.61 -19.50 -6.39
CA ASP A 409 -1.69 -20.75 -5.65
C ASP A 409 -3.14 -21.13 -5.34
N LEU A 410 -3.99 -20.15 -4.99
CA LEU A 410 -5.42 -20.38 -4.82
C LEU A 410 -6.10 -20.84 -6.12
N VAL A 411 -5.75 -20.25 -7.26
CA VAL A 411 -6.27 -20.68 -8.57
C VAL A 411 -5.80 -22.11 -8.89
N SER A 412 -4.55 -22.45 -8.58
CA SER A 412 -4.01 -23.79 -8.75
C SER A 412 -4.70 -24.79 -7.84
N ALA A 413 -4.89 -24.49 -6.56
CA ALA A 413 -5.64 -25.33 -5.62
C ALA A 413 -7.11 -25.52 -6.06
N PHE A 414 -7.75 -24.46 -6.55
CA PHE A 414 -9.10 -24.54 -7.10
C PHE A 414 -9.17 -25.49 -8.31
N ALA A 415 -8.15 -25.49 -9.18
CA ALA A 415 -8.09 -26.40 -10.32
C ALA A 415 -8.04 -27.87 -9.90
N LEU A 416 -7.36 -28.20 -8.80
CA LEU A 416 -7.32 -29.55 -8.22
C LEU A 416 -8.66 -29.97 -7.59
N LEU A 417 -9.41 -29.01 -7.03
CA LEU A 417 -10.71 -29.24 -6.39
C LEU A 417 -11.87 -29.31 -7.39
N ALA A 418 -11.78 -28.59 -8.49
CA ALA A 418 -12.87 -28.44 -9.45
C ALA A 418 -13.42 -29.77 -10.00
N PRO A 419 -12.62 -30.80 -10.31
CA PRO A 419 -13.13 -32.10 -10.75
C PRO A 419 -13.87 -32.86 -9.63
N ARG A 420 -13.42 -32.70 -8.38
CA ARG A 420 -13.95 -33.40 -7.19
C ARG A 420 -15.25 -32.77 -6.67
N LEU A 421 -15.38 -31.43 -6.79
CA LEU A 421 -16.50 -30.64 -6.25
C LEU A 421 -17.19 -29.85 -7.37
N ARG A 422 -18.15 -30.48 -8.06
CA ARG A 422 -18.79 -29.90 -9.26
C ARG A 422 -19.48 -28.56 -9.04
N LYS A 423 -20.03 -28.30 -7.85
CA LYS A 423 -20.71 -27.06 -7.49
C LYS A 423 -19.78 -25.99 -6.91
N LEU A 424 -18.48 -26.27 -6.77
CA LEU A 424 -17.52 -25.31 -6.23
C LEU A 424 -17.22 -24.20 -7.25
N LYS A 425 -17.24 -22.96 -6.81
CA LYS A 425 -16.88 -21.75 -7.58
C LYS A 425 -15.83 -20.94 -6.84
N LEU A 426 -14.97 -20.26 -7.59
CA LEU A 426 -13.95 -19.34 -7.09
C LEU A 426 -14.42 -17.89 -7.24
N VAL A 427 -14.29 -17.08 -6.19
CA VAL A 427 -14.65 -15.66 -6.19
C VAL A 427 -13.43 -14.82 -5.83
N LEU A 428 -12.99 -13.99 -6.77
CA LEU A 428 -11.88 -13.05 -6.60
C LEU A 428 -12.41 -11.61 -6.68
N VAL A 429 -12.50 -10.96 -5.53
CA VAL A 429 -13.01 -9.59 -5.42
C VAL A 429 -11.87 -8.63 -5.19
N GLY A 430 -11.74 -7.64 -6.07
CA GLY A 430 -10.71 -6.62 -6.02
C GLY A 430 -10.05 -6.39 -7.37
N ASP A 431 -8.98 -5.61 -7.36
CA ASP A 431 -8.18 -5.29 -8.54
C ASP A 431 -6.72 -5.11 -8.13
N GLY A 432 -5.80 -5.28 -9.09
CA GLY A 432 -4.38 -5.13 -8.83
C GLY A 432 -3.50 -5.59 -10.00
N THR A 433 -2.20 -5.54 -9.78
CA THR A 433 -1.19 -5.87 -10.80
C THR A 433 -1.23 -7.33 -11.24
N ALA A 434 -1.60 -8.25 -10.35
CA ALA A 434 -1.70 -9.68 -10.65
C ALA A 434 -3.00 -10.06 -11.40
N ALA A 435 -4.03 -9.21 -11.41
CA ALA A 435 -5.32 -9.55 -11.99
C ALA A 435 -5.27 -10.08 -13.43
N PRO A 436 -4.45 -9.54 -14.37
CA PRO A 436 -4.32 -10.10 -15.71
C PRO A 436 -3.76 -11.51 -15.73
N ALA A 437 -2.70 -11.75 -15.00
CA ALA A 437 -2.03 -13.05 -14.93
C ALA A 437 -2.96 -14.12 -14.34
N LEU A 438 -3.72 -13.76 -13.29
CA LEU A 438 -4.74 -14.64 -12.71
C LEU A 438 -5.85 -14.99 -13.70
N GLN A 439 -6.36 -14.02 -14.47
CA GLN A 439 -7.35 -14.27 -15.51
C GLN A 439 -6.81 -15.18 -16.61
N ASP A 440 -5.56 -14.99 -17.02
CA ASP A 440 -4.92 -15.84 -18.02
C ASP A 440 -4.65 -17.24 -17.47
N GLN A 441 -4.29 -17.39 -16.20
CA GLN A 441 -4.15 -18.69 -15.54
C GLN A 441 -5.48 -19.45 -15.49
N VAL A 442 -6.55 -18.81 -15.03
CA VAL A 442 -7.90 -19.41 -14.99
C VAL A 442 -8.36 -19.82 -16.39
N ARG A 443 -8.06 -19.01 -17.42
CA ARG A 443 -8.41 -19.33 -18.81
C ARG A 443 -7.64 -20.55 -19.33
N ARG A 444 -6.33 -20.63 -19.09
CA ARG A 444 -5.50 -21.79 -19.47
C ARG A 444 -5.95 -23.08 -18.81
N LEU A 445 -6.46 -22.99 -17.57
CA LEU A 445 -6.99 -24.13 -16.82
C LEU A 445 -8.45 -24.50 -17.20
N GLY A 446 -9.11 -23.74 -18.09
CA GLY A 446 -10.48 -24.00 -18.51
C GLY A 446 -11.54 -23.73 -17.42
N LEU A 447 -11.26 -22.85 -16.47
CA LEU A 447 -12.10 -22.64 -15.27
C LEU A 447 -12.87 -21.30 -15.29
N MET A 448 -12.94 -20.62 -16.43
CA MET A 448 -13.59 -19.31 -16.54
C MET A 448 -15.07 -19.33 -16.13
N ASP A 449 -15.80 -20.39 -16.48
CA ASP A 449 -17.24 -20.53 -16.17
C ASP A 449 -17.51 -20.77 -14.67
N ARG A 450 -16.47 -21.11 -13.93
CA ARG A 450 -16.52 -21.40 -12.50
C ARG A 450 -15.79 -20.37 -11.64
N THR A 451 -15.26 -19.29 -12.27
CA THR A 451 -14.50 -18.25 -11.58
C THR A 451 -15.13 -16.87 -11.79
N ILE A 452 -15.37 -16.17 -10.71
CA ILE A 452 -15.97 -14.84 -10.69
C ILE A 452 -14.90 -13.81 -10.36
N PHE A 453 -14.59 -12.94 -11.32
CA PHE A 453 -13.76 -11.76 -11.12
C PHE A 453 -14.68 -10.54 -10.93
N ALA A 454 -15.00 -10.19 -9.68
CA ALA A 454 -15.93 -9.10 -9.39
C ALA A 454 -15.33 -7.71 -9.64
N GLY A 455 -14.01 -7.61 -9.70
CA GLY A 455 -13.33 -6.32 -9.75
C GLY A 455 -13.43 -5.56 -8.43
N ARG A 456 -13.12 -4.28 -8.46
CA ARG A 456 -13.22 -3.42 -7.27
C ARG A 456 -14.68 -3.09 -6.97
N VAL A 457 -15.10 -3.35 -5.74
CA VAL A 457 -16.48 -3.12 -5.27
C VAL A 457 -16.54 -2.08 -4.15
N PRO A 458 -17.69 -1.42 -3.92
CA PRO A 458 -17.93 -0.58 -2.75
C PRO A 458 -17.84 -1.37 -1.42
N PRO A 459 -17.56 -0.71 -0.28
CA PRO A 459 -17.43 -1.39 1.02
C PRO A 459 -18.63 -2.23 1.44
N ALA A 460 -19.84 -1.72 1.27
CA ALA A 460 -21.06 -2.46 1.60
C ALA A 460 -21.21 -3.75 0.77
N GLN A 461 -20.83 -3.70 -0.51
CA GLN A 461 -20.84 -4.88 -1.37
C GLN A 461 -19.69 -5.85 -1.01
N ALA A 462 -18.54 -5.34 -0.54
CA ALA A 462 -17.44 -6.19 -0.07
C ALA A 462 -17.89 -7.07 1.10
N ARG A 463 -18.68 -6.53 2.05
CA ARG A 463 -19.26 -7.33 3.15
C ARG A 463 -20.18 -8.43 2.62
N LEU A 464 -21.02 -8.15 1.61
CA LEU A 464 -21.87 -9.18 0.99
C LEU A 464 -21.03 -10.32 0.38
N TYR A 465 -19.90 -10.00 -0.25
CA TYR A 465 -18.98 -11.03 -0.74
C TYR A 465 -18.36 -11.85 0.39
N HIS A 466 -17.94 -11.25 1.51
CA HIS A 466 -17.50 -12.03 2.67
C HIS A 466 -18.60 -12.99 3.12
N LEU A 467 -19.83 -12.53 3.29
CA LEU A 467 -20.99 -13.32 3.71
C LEU A 467 -21.35 -14.44 2.71
N SER A 468 -21.09 -14.25 1.42
CA SER A 468 -21.44 -15.23 0.37
C SER A 468 -20.49 -16.43 0.30
N LEU A 469 -19.27 -16.32 0.85
CA LEU A 469 -18.27 -17.40 0.82
C LEU A 469 -18.57 -18.50 1.86
N ASP A 470 -18.25 -19.73 1.52
CA ASP A 470 -18.19 -20.86 2.46
C ASP A 470 -16.85 -20.86 3.20
N VAL A 471 -15.76 -20.50 2.50
CA VAL A 471 -14.42 -20.40 3.07
C VAL A 471 -13.71 -19.18 2.45
N PHE A 472 -13.18 -18.33 3.33
CA PHE A 472 -12.31 -17.23 2.93
C PHE A 472 -10.85 -17.70 2.91
N VAL A 473 -10.09 -17.34 1.85
CA VAL A 473 -8.73 -17.85 1.68
C VAL A 473 -7.71 -16.70 1.62
N VAL A 474 -6.60 -16.85 2.37
CA VAL A 474 -5.48 -15.91 2.44
C VAL A 474 -4.18 -16.64 2.15
N PRO A 475 -3.88 -16.98 0.89
CA PRO A 475 -2.78 -17.86 0.50
C PRO A 475 -1.47 -17.09 0.28
N ARG A 476 -1.10 -16.20 1.21
CA ARG A 476 0.07 -15.31 1.06
C ARG A 476 1.35 -16.08 0.85
N LYS A 477 2.20 -15.57 -0.04
CA LYS A 477 3.56 -16.07 -0.28
C LYS A 477 4.47 -15.79 0.90
N ASP A 478 5.49 -16.62 1.07
CA ASP A 478 6.42 -16.54 2.19
C ASP A 478 7.52 -15.49 1.93
N LEU A 479 7.21 -14.25 2.28
CA LEU A 479 8.10 -13.10 2.17
C LEU A 479 8.26 -12.40 3.52
N ALA A 480 9.35 -11.68 3.73
CA ALA A 480 9.57 -10.94 4.99
C ALA A 480 8.40 -10.01 5.34
N VAL A 481 7.83 -9.32 4.35
CA VAL A 481 6.68 -8.43 4.56
C VAL A 481 5.42 -9.18 4.95
N THR A 482 5.17 -10.37 4.41
CA THR A 482 3.98 -11.18 4.71
C THR A 482 4.09 -11.93 6.03
N ARG A 483 5.32 -12.26 6.47
CA ARG A 483 5.60 -12.81 7.81
C ARG A 483 5.37 -11.79 8.92
N ALA A 484 5.57 -10.48 8.65
CA ALA A 484 5.52 -9.43 9.66
C ALA A 484 4.18 -8.69 9.73
N VAL A 485 3.48 -8.48 8.60
CA VAL A 485 2.32 -7.59 8.49
C VAL A 485 1.02 -8.37 8.55
N THR A 486 0.27 -8.20 9.64
CA THR A 486 -1.09 -8.75 9.78
C THR A 486 -2.06 -8.05 8.84
N PRO A 487 -2.83 -8.79 8.00
CA PRO A 487 -3.83 -8.20 7.11
C PRO A 487 -5.16 -7.90 7.83
N LEU A 488 -5.97 -7.00 7.25
CA LEU A 488 -7.33 -6.71 7.73
C LEU A 488 -8.35 -7.76 7.24
N LYS A 489 -8.15 -8.30 6.06
CA LYS A 489 -9.13 -9.12 5.32
C LYS A 489 -9.61 -10.37 6.07
N PRO A 490 -8.73 -11.20 6.69
CA PRO A 490 -9.20 -12.34 7.49
C PRO A 490 -10.03 -11.91 8.70
N VAL A 491 -9.75 -10.74 9.28
CA VAL A 491 -10.54 -10.21 10.41
C VAL A 491 -11.96 -9.86 9.95
N GLU A 492 -12.12 -9.26 8.77
CA GLU A 492 -13.41 -8.95 8.15
C GLU A 492 -14.19 -10.25 7.80
N ALA A 493 -13.50 -11.28 7.31
CA ALA A 493 -14.10 -12.57 7.00
C ALA A 493 -14.57 -13.31 8.26
N LEU A 494 -13.72 -13.38 9.29
CA LEU A 494 -14.09 -13.95 10.60
C LEU A 494 -15.26 -13.19 11.24
N ALA A 495 -15.25 -11.85 11.19
CA ALA A 495 -16.38 -11.05 11.66
C ALA A 495 -17.69 -11.36 10.92
N SER A 496 -17.60 -11.79 9.66
CA SER A 496 -18.74 -12.24 8.86
C SER A 496 -19.13 -13.70 9.13
N GLY A 497 -18.55 -14.35 10.14
CA GLY A 497 -18.83 -15.77 10.47
C GLY A 497 -18.27 -16.75 9.44
N ARG A 498 -17.21 -16.37 8.69
CA ARG A 498 -16.60 -17.26 7.69
C ARG A 498 -15.31 -17.86 8.23
N PRO A 499 -15.15 -19.19 8.18
CA PRO A 499 -13.87 -19.81 8.48
C PRO A 499 -12.82 -19.33 7.47
N VAL A 500 -11.61 -19.14 7.94
CA VAL A 500 -10.49 -18.67 7.12
C VAL A 500 -9.48 -19.81 6.92
N VAL A 501 -9.04 -20.03 5.68
CA VAL A 501 -7.84 -20.81 5.39
C VAL A 501 -6.72 -19.85 5.05
N ALA A 502 -5.61 -19.93 5.78
CA ALA A 502 -4.48 -19.01 5.64
C ALA A 502 -3.16 -19.77 5.45
N SER A 503 -2.21 -19.14 4.78
CA SER A 503 -0.83 -19.64 4.73
C SER A 503 -0.21 -19.67 6.13
N ASP A 504 0.67 -20.64 6.38
CA ASP A 504 1.42 -20.80 7.61
C ASP A 504 2.52 -19.72 7.73
N LEU A 505 2.09 -18.53 8.15
CA LEU A 505 2.96 -17.37 8.36
C LEU A 505 2.66 -16.76 9.73
N ASP A 506 3.71 -16.32 10.45
CA ASP A 506 3.59 -15.77 11.81
C ASP A 506 2.47 -14.73 11.94
N ALA A 507 2.43 -13.75 11.05
CA ALA A 507 1.41 -12.70 11.08
C ALA A 507 -0.01 -13.20 10.81
N LEU A 508 -0.20 -14.31 10.11
CA LEU A 508 -1.50 -14.92 9.87
C LEU A 508 -1.92 -15.81 11.03
N ARG A 509 -0.97 -16.51 11.68
CA ARG A 509 -1.23 -17.29 12.90
C ARG A 509 -1.68 -16.43 14.09
N GLU A 510 -1.45 -15.13 14.06
CA GLU A 510 -2.00 -14.18 15.05
C GLU A 510 -3.50 -13.92 14.87
N ILE A 511 -4.08 -14.35 13.75
CA ILE A 511 -5.49 -14.10 13.39
C ILE A 511 -6.23 -15.43 13.20
N VAL A 512 -5.56 -16.40 12.55
CA VAL A 512 -6.15 -17.70 12.21
C VAL A 512 -5.52 -18.77 13.08
N HIS A 513 -6.31 -19.33 13.97
CA HIS A 513 -5.93 -20.39 14.91
C HIS A 513 -6.42 -21.73 14.36
N ASP A 514 -5.49 -22.61 13.99
CA ASP A 514 -5.81 -23.89 13.33
C ASP A 514 -6.77 -24.73 14.16
N GLY A 515 -7.87 -25.18 13.53
CA GLY A 515 -8.91 -25.96 14.16
C GLY A 515 -9.83 -25.21 15.14
N VAL A 516 -9.61 -23.90 15.37
CA VAL A 516 -10.40 -23.07 16.28
C VAL A 516 -11.30 -22.10 15.52
N ASN A 517 -10.72 -21.22 14.69
CA ASN A 517 -11.45 -20.24 13.89
C ASN A 517 -11.16 -20.33 12.39
N GLY A 518 -10.35 -21.30 11.98
CA GLY A 518 -9.95 -21.52 10.61
C GLY A 518 -8.99 -22.71 10.48
N LYS A 519 -8.30 -22.76 9.36
CA LYS A 519 -7.26 -23.73 9.06
C LYS A 519 -6.01 -23.07 8.52
N VAL A 520 -4.86 -23.72 8.69
CA VAL A 520 -3.57 -23.26 8.21
C VAL A 520 -3.02 -24.26 7.19
N ALA A 521 -2.52 -23.77 6.06
CA ALA A 521 -1.84 -24.55 5.02
C ALA A 521 -0.43 -24.00 4.78
N ASN A 522 0.50 -24.82 4.30
CA ASN A 522 1.83 -24.33 3.94
C ASN A 522 1.73 -23.24 2.88
N ALA A 523 2.58 -22.22 2.99
CA ALA A 523 2.68 -21.20 1.96
C ALA A 523 3.27 -21.80 0.67
N GLU A 524 2.81 -21.32 -0.49
CA GLU A 524 3.30 -21.74 -1.81
C GLU A 524 3.19 -23.26 -2.07
N ASP A 525 2.15 -23.88 -1.46
CA ASP A 525 1.81 -25.30 -1.58
C ASP A 525 0.34 -25.44 -2.04
N PRO A 526 0.04 -25.35 -3.34
CA PRO A 526 -1.31 -25.46 -3.87
C PRO A 526 -1.99 -26.82 -3.58
N GLU A 527 -1.21 -27.90 -3.56
CA GLU A 527 -1.70 -29.25 -3.26
C GLU A 527 -2.17 -29.36 -1.81
N GLY A 528 -1.33 -28.94 -0.85
CA GLY A 528 -1.68 -28.89 0.56
C GLY A 528 -2.85 -27.95 0.83
N LEU A 529 -2.90 -26.80 0.17
CA LEU A 529 -4.04 -25.88 0.24
C LEU A 529 -5.33 -26.54 -0.27
N ALA A 530 -5.25 -27.31 -1.37
CA ALA A 530 -6.41 -28.01 -1.92
C ALA A 530 -6.94 -29.08 -0.94
N GLU A 531 -6.08 -29.85 -0.28
CA GLU A 531 -6.52 -30.85 0.71
C GLU A 531 -7.19 -30.20 1.92
N VAL A 532 -6.60 -29.14 2.50
CA VAL A 532 -7.19 -28.40 3.60
C VAL A 532 -8.56 -27.81 3.22
N LEU A 533 -8.68 -27.27 2.02
CA LEU A 533 -9.94 -26.73 1.49
C LEU A 533 -10.97 -27.85 1.25
N HIS A 534 -10.54 -29.00 0.72
CA HIS A 534 -11.42 -30.15 0.48
C HIS A 534 -12.06 -30.64 1.77
N ASP A 535 -11.25 -30.84 2.82
CA ASP A 535 -11.73 -31.30 4.13
C ASP A 535 -12.75 -30.33 4.72
N LEU A 536 -12.43 -29.04 4.69
CA LEU A 536 -13.31 -28.00 5.21
C LEU A 536 -14.60 -27.86 4.38
N LEU A 537 -14.54 -27.99 3.04
CA LEU A 537 -15.71 -27.91 2.17
C LEU A 537 -16.62 -29.15 2.28
N SER A 538 -16.08 -30.29 2.68
CA SER A 538 -16.82 -31.53 2.85
C SER A 538 -17.60 -31.60 4.17
N ASP A 539 -17.26 -30.76 5.17
CA ASP A 539 -17.88 -30.73 6.50
C ASP A 539 -18.53 -29.36 6.78
N ALA A 540 -19.85 -29.29 6.59
CA ALA A 540 -20.62 -28.06 6.82
C ALA A 540 -20.68 -27.64 8.29
N ASP A 541 -20.72 -28.63 9.21
CA ASP A 541 -20.78 -28.38 10.66
C ASP A 541 -19.44 -27.84 11.15
N LEU A 542 -18.33 -28.36 10.62
CA LEU A 542 -17.01 -27.82 10.91
C LEU A 542 -16.89 -26.36 10.42
N ARG A 543 -17.33 -26.06 9.20
CA ARG A 543 -17.30 -24.68 8.68
C ARG A 543 -18.08 -23.73 9.58
N ARG A 544 -19.30 -24.12 9.98
CA ARG A 544 -20.14 -23.33 10.88
C ARG A 544 -19.45 -23.09 12.22
N ARG A 545 -18.99 -24.14 12.88
CA ARG A 545 -18.32 -24.07 14.19
C ARG A 545 -17.09 -23.13 14.16
N LEU A 546 -16.22 -23.28 13.16
CA LEU A 546 -15.03 -22.43 13.02
C LEU A 546 -15.40 -20.98 12.71
N GLY A 547 -16.40 -20.75 11.87
CA GLY A 547 -16.89 -19.41 11.54
C GLY A 547 -17.49 -18.70 12.76
N ASP A 548 -18.33 -19.38 13.53
CA ASP A 548 -18.95 -18.83 14.74
C ASP A 548 -17.88 -18.49 15.80
N ALA A 549 -16.92 -19.40 16.03
CA ALA A 549 -15.82 -19.16 16.96
C ALA A 549 -14.96 -17.94 16.52
N GLY A 550 -14.66 -17.84 15.23
CA GLY A 550 -13.91 -16.73 14.68
C GLY A 550 -14.64 -15.39 14.83
N ARG A 551 -15.94 -15.37 14.57
CA ARG A 551 -16.76 -14.17 14.79
C ARG A 551 -16.76 -13.76 16.26
N GLN A 552 -17.00 -14.68 17.18
CA GLN A 552 -17.00 -14.40 18.61
C GLN A 552 -15.65 -13.82 19.07
N GLU A 553 -14.55 -14.40 18.64
CA GLU A 553 -13.20 -13.92 18.95
C GLU A 553 -12.98 -12.48 18.44
N VAL A 554 -13.31 -12.20 17.17
CA VAL A 554 -13.12 -10.87 16.58
C VAL A 554 -13.98 -9.83 17.29
N LEU A 555 -15.24 -10.12 17.59
CA LEU A 555 -16.13 -9.16 18.25
C LEU A 555 -15.69 -8.84 19.70
N THR A 556 -14.98 -9.74 20.36
CA THR A 556 -14.44 -9.52 21.71
C THR A 556 -13.09 -8.83 21.72
N THR A 557 -12.21 -9.13 20.74
CA THR A 557 -10.79 -8.72 20.81
C THR A 557 -10.36 -7.73 19.73
N ARG A 558 -11.08 -7.64 18.59
CA ARG A 558 -10.65 -6.88 17.41
C ARG A 558 -11.72 -5.91 16.92
N THR A 559 -12.16 -4.98 17.80
CA THR A 559 -13.06 -3.89 17.44
C THR A 559 -12.33 -2.54 17.47
N TRP A 560 -12.76 -1.60 16.63
CA TRP A 560 -12.18 -0.25 16.64
C TRP A 560 -12.37 0.47 17.97
N GLN A 561 -13.45 0.17 18.70
CA GLN A 561 -13.67 0.69 20.05
C GLN A 561 -12.65 0.14 21.05
N ALA A 562 -12.36 -1.16 21.01
CA ALA A 562 -11.33 -1.75 21.88
C ALA A 562 -9.96 -1.09 21.61
N ASN A 563 -9.62 -0.89 20.33
CA ASN A 563 -8.40 -0.19 19.94
C ASN A 563 -8.39 1.27 20.43
N ALA A 564 -9.49 2.01 20.27
CA ALA A 564 -9.57 3.41 20.73
C ALA A 564 -9.31 3.52 22.22
N ARG A 565 -9.90 2.63 23.03
CA ARG A 565 -9.65 2.57 24.48
C ARG A 565 -8.19 2.24 24.81
N ALA A 566 -7.56 1.36 24.03
CA ALA A 566 -6.14 1.04 24.19
C ALA A 566 -5.25 2.25 23.86
N TYR A 567 -5.52 2.95 22.77
CA TYR A 567 -4.82 4.19 22.42
C TYR A 567 -4.97 5.25 23.52
N ILE A 568 -6.19 5.48 23.99
CA ILE A 568 -6.52 6.49 24.99
C ILE A 568 -5.76 6.20 26.29
N ARG A 569 -5.83 4.98 26.81
CA ARG A 569 -5.06 4.59 28.00
C ARG A 569 -3.57 4.81 27.81
N ALA A 570 -3.03 4.49 26.62
CA ALA A 570 -1.61 4.71 26.35
C ALA A 570 -1.26 6.20 26.28
N TYR A 571 -2.14 7.07 25.77
CA TYR A 571 -1.94 8.52 25.78
C TYR A 571 -1.99 9.08 27.21
N GLU A 572 -2.98 8.66 28.01
CA GLU A 572 -3.10 9.04 29.42
C GLU A 572 -1.85 8.67 30.23
N ASN A 573 -1.25 7.52 29.93
CA ASN A 573 0.04 7.10 30.55
C ASN A 573 1.22 7.97 30.12
N LEU A 574 1.11 8.78 29.06
CA LEU A 574 2.09 9.80 28.68
C LEU A 574 1.92 11.11 29.44
N GLY A 575 0.93 11.21 30.35
CA GLY A 575 0.67 12.38 31.17
C GLY A 575 -0.24 13.43 30.51
N VAL A 576 -1.12 13.03 29.59
CA VAL A 576 -2.00 13.93 28.83
C VAL A 576 -3.47 13.63 29.06
#